data_85fd0580522b235b7e68a1afdbbfaa9e
#
_entry.id   85fd0580522b235b7e68a1afdbbfaa9e
#
_cell.length_a   1.000
_cell.length_b   1.000
_cell.length_c   1.000
_cell.angle_alpha   90.00
_cell.angle_beta   90.00
_cell.angle_gamma   90.00
#
_symmetry.space_group_name_H-M   'P 1'
#
loop_
_entity.id
_entity.type
_entity.pdbx_description
1 polymer ?
#
loop_
_entity_poly.entity_id
_entity_poly.type
_entity_poly.pdbx_seq_one_letter_code
_entity_poly.pdbx_strand_id
1 'polypeptide(L)'
;MDRLLEYIQHHPFLVSLLGAALLAVLAFELRARRLGYAAIQPQEAIQLMNQGAPVYDLRAAEAFAGGHISGARNLPPAQHDSAAESLKKFREKLLILCCEDGSLSNALTRRLHAAVFTKVFNLRGGLARWRADGLPLNRG
;
A
#
# COMPACT_ATOMS: atom_id res chain seq x y z
N MET A 1 -8.01 0.31 43.75
CA MET A 1 -8.58 1.25 42.80
C MET A 1 -8.64 2.68 43.32
N ASP A 2 -8.83 2.83 44.56
CA ASP A 2 -8.96 4.17 45.18
C ASP A 2 -7.71 5.05 45.04
N ARG A 3 -6.52 4.48 45.14
CA ARG A 3 -5.26 5.20 44.96
C ARG A 3 -5.08 5.72 43.53
N LEU A 4 -5.59 4.99 42.53
CA LEU A 4 -5.51 5.40 41.12
C LEU A 4 -6.42 6.60 40.87
N LEU A 5 -7.63 6.56 41.39
CA LEU A 5 -8.59 7.66 41.30
C LEU A 5 -8.07 8.92 42.01
N GLU A 6 -7.48 8.76 43.18
CA GLU A 6 -6.85 9.83 43.91
C GLU A 6 -5.69 10.47 43.13
N TYR A 7 -4.84 9.66 42.51
CA TYR A 7 -3.74 10.13 41.66
C TYR A 7 -4.27 10.94 40.43
N ILE A 8 -5.30 10.44 39.78
CA ILE A 8 -5.93 11.10 38.65
C ILE A 8 -6.48 12.48 39.02
N GLN A 9 -7.09 12.57 40.20
CA GLN A 9 -7.65 13.84 40.70
C GLN A 9 -6.57 14.86 41.08
N HIS A 10 -5.42 14.38 41.59
CA HIS A 10 -4.32 15.27 41.99
C HIS A 10 -3.40 15.69 40.84
N HIS A 11 -3.40 14.96 39.72
CA HIS A 11 -2.52 15.22 38.59
C HIS A 11 -3.28 15.30 37.25
N PRO A 12 -4.30 16.16 37.13
CA PRO A 12 -5.13 16.21 35.92
C PRO A 12 -4.34 16.57 34.68
N PHE A 13 -3.31 17.41 34.80
CA PHE A 13 -2.45 17.79 33.68
C PHE A 13 -1.65 16.60 33.15
N LEU A 14 -1.03 15.80 34.02
CA LEU A 14 -0.27 14.62 33.61
C LEU A 14 -1.16 13.55 32.98
N VAL A 15 -2.34 13.34 33.53
CA VAL A 15 -3.32 12.39 32.98
C VAL A 15 -3.80 12.82 31.61
N SER A 16 -4.09 14.11 31.42
CA SER A 16 -4.49 14.65 30.13
C SER A 16 -3.38 14.54 29.10
N LEU A 17 -2.14 14.80 29.49
CA LEU A 17 -0.98 14.67 28.61
C LEU A 17 -0.78 13.23 28.17
N LEU A 18 -0.89 12.28 29.10
CA LEU A 18 -0.80 10.84 28.78
C LEU A 18 -1.92 10.41 27.82
N GLY A 19 -3.15 10.83 28.08
CA GLY A 19 -4.30 10.57 27.21
C GLY A 19 -4.10 11.10 25.80
N ALA A 20 -3.63 12.35 25.68
CA ALA A 20 -3.32 12.96 24.39
C ALA A 20 -2.20 12.20 23.64
N ALA A 21 -1.15 11.78 24.35
CA ALA A 21 -0.06 11.00 23.78
C ALA A 21 -0.54 9.65 23.25
N LEU A 22 -1.38 8.94 24.02
CA LEU A 22 -1.95 7.66 23.60
C LEU A 22 -2.85 7.82 22.37
N LEU A 23 -3.67 8.87 22.33
CA LEU A 23 -4.51 9.15 21.17
C LEU A 23 -3.67 9.50 19.93
N ALA A 24 -2.59 10.25 20.09
CA ALA A 24 -1.67 10.56 19.00
C ALA A 24 -1.00 9.31 18.45
N VAL A 25 -0.54 8.41 19.30
CA VAL A 25 0.06 7.13 18.89
C VAL A 25 -0.97 6.28 18.16
N LEU A 26 -2.18 6.18 18.68
CA LEU A 26 -3.25 5.42 18.04
C LEU A 26 -3.62 5.99 16.67
N ALA A 27 -3.76 7.31 16.57
CA ALA A 27 -4.04 7.98 15.30
C ALA A 27 -2.92 7.78 14.28
N PHE A 28 -1.66 7.84 14.72
CA PHE A 28 -0.49 7.56 13.88
C PHE A 28 -0.50 6.11 13.39
N GLU A 29 -0.74 5.15 14.27
CA GLU A 29 -0.79 3.73 13.93
C GLU A 29 -1.91 3.43 12.92
N LEU A 30 -3.11 3.98 13.15
CA LEU A 30 -4.23 3.82 12.22
C LEU A 30 -3.93 4.45 10.85
N ARG A 31 -3.27 5.61 10.85
CA ARG A 31 -2.86 6.27 9.60
C ARG A 31 -1.79 5.46 8.87
N ALA A 32 -0.79 4.95 9.59
CA ALA A 32 0.25 4.10 9.02
C ALA A 32 -0.32 2.84 8.38
N ARG A 33 -1.27 2.20 9.05
CA ARG A 33 -1.98 1.04 8.50
C ARG A 33 -2.78 1.37 7.25
N ARG A 34 -3.37 2.56 7.18
CA ARG A 34 -4.12 3.01 6.01
C ARG A 34 -3.22 3.29 4.80
N LEU A 35 -2.03 3.86 5.04
CA LEU A 35 -1.09 4.24 3.98
C LEU A 35 -0.21 3.10 3.51
N GLY A 36 0.00 2.09 4.35
CA GLY A 36 0.92 1.00 4.07
C GLY A 36 0.29 -0.39 3.98
N TYR A 37 -1.00 -0.48 3.68
CA TYR A 37 -1.68 -1.76 3.61
C TYR A 37 -1.06 -2.67 2.54
N ALA A 38 -0.55 -3.84 2.98
CA ALA A 38 0.14 -4.81 2.14
C ALA A 38 1.26 -4.19 1.28
N ALA A 39 1.89 -3.09 1.75
CA ALA A 39 2.96 -2.42 1.04
C ALA A 39 4.28 -3.17 1.21
N ILE A 40 4.99 -3.37 0.11
CA ILE A 40 6.30 -4.03 0.07
C ILE A 40 7.36 -3.08 -0.49
N GLN A 41 8.60 -3.27 -0.04
CA GLN A 41 9.73 -2.50 -0.55
C GLN A 41 10.11 -2.95 -1.97
N PRO A 42 10.80 -2.12 -2.77
CA PRO A 42 11.23 -2.51 -4.11
C PRO A 42 12.03 -3.81 -4.16
N GLN A 43 12.89 -4.06 -3.18
CA GLN A 43 13.68 -5.29 -3.11
C GLN A 43 12.80 -6.53 -2.92
N GLU A 44 11.80 -6.43 -2.06
CA GLU A 44 10.81 -7.50 -1.85
C GLU A 44 9.99 -7.75 -3.11
N ALA A 45 9.60 -6.67 -3.80
CA ALA A 45 8.88 -6.76 -5.07
C ALA A 45 9.71 -7.51 -6.13
N ILE A 46 11.00 -7.20 -6.23
CA ILE A 46 11.91 -7.90 -7.16
C ILE A 46 11.97 -9.39 -6.83
N GLN A 47 12.07 -9.75 -5.56
CA GLN A 47 12.08 -11.15 -5.14
C GLN A 47 10.79 -11.88 -5.54
N LEU A 48 9.64 -11.25 -5.36
CA LEU A 48 8.36 -11.83 -5.75
C LEU A 48 8.23 -11.92 -7.28
N MET A 49 8.71 -10.92 -8.01
CA MET A 49 8.74 -10.94 -9.48
C MET A 49 9.60 -12.10 -9.99
N ASN A 50 10.73 -12.38 -9.36
CA ASN A 50 11.59 -13.51 -9.68
C ASN A 50 10.92 -14.86 -9.41
N GLN A 51 9.92 -14.88 -8.53
CA GLN A 51 9.08 -16.05 -8.27
C GLN A 51 7.87 -16.16 -9.24
N GLY A 52 7.77 -15.26 -10.19
CA GLY A 52 6.72 -15.26 -11.20
C GLY A 52 5.52 -14.36 -10.88
N ALA A 53 5.60 -13.51 -9.85
CA ALA A 53 4.52 -12.58 -9.53
C ALA A 53 4.34 -11.54 -10.65
N PRO A 54 3.13 -11.41 -11.24
CA PRO A 54 2.87 -10.36 -12.21
C PRO A 54 2.77 -8.99 -11.55
N VAL A 55 3.16 -7.96 -12.28
CA VAL A 55 3.04 -6.56 -11.86
C VAL A 55 2.04 -5.84 -12.76
N TYR A 56 1.10 -5.15 -12.15
CA TYR A 56 0.13 -4.29 -12.85
C TYR A 56 0.38 -2.84 -12.49
N ASP A 57 0.62 -2.03 -13.52
CA ASP A 57 0.80 -0.58 -13.41
C ASP A 57 -0.55 0.10 -13.60
N LEU A 58 -0.99 0.82 -12.57
CA LEU A 58 -2.32 1.43 -12.51
C LEU A 58 -2.38 2.83 -13.12
N ARG A 59 -1.28 3.32 -13.69
CA ARG A 59 -1.22 4.64 -14.32
C ARG A 59 -1.95 4.63 -15.66
N ALA A 60 -2.19 5.84 -16.20
CA ALA A 60 -2.71 5.99 -17.55
C ALA A 60 -1.77 5.36 -18.58
N ALA A 61 -2.31 4.96 -19.71
CA ALA A 61 -1.57 4.26 -20.77
C ALA A 61 -0.36 5.06 -21.26
N GLU A 62 -0.46 6.38 -21.35
CA GLU A 62 0.63 7.27 -21.77
C GLU A 62 1.80 7.25 -20.78
N ALA A 63 1.51 7.29 -19.49
CA ALA A 63 2.53 7.20 -18.44
C ALA A 63 3.20 5.84 -18.45
N PHE A 64 2.44 4.77 -18.63
CA PHE A 64 2.97 3.40 -18.78
C PHE A 64 3.92 3.27 -19.96
N ALA A 65 3.52 3.78 -21.12
CA ALA A 65 4.34 3.74 -22.33
C ALA A 65 5.65 4.53 -22.18
N GLY A 66 5.63 5.61 -21.40
CA GLY A 66 6.81 6.44 -21.13
C GLY A 66 7.87 5.80 -20.24
N GLY A 67 7.55 4.72 -19.57
CA GLY A 67 8.47 3.96 -18.71
C GLY A 67 7.74 3.16 -17.64
N HIS A 68 7.99 1.87 -17.59
CA HIS A 68 7.34 0.94 -16.64
C HIS A 68 8.32 -0.17 -16.22
N ILE A 69 7.97 -0.86 -15.15
CA ILE A 69 8.75 -2.00 -14.66
C ILE A 69 8.75 -3.11 -15.75
N SER A 70 9.89 -3.71 -15.99
CA SER A 70 10.03 -4.79 -16.97
C SER A 70 9.02 -5.90 -16.75
N GLY A 71 8.26 -6.25 -17.78
CA GLY A 71 7.22 -7.27 -17.72
C GLY A 71 5.90 -6.82 -17.09
N ALA A 72 5.80 -5.59 -16.61
CA ALA A 72 4.55 -5.05 -16.07
C ALA A 72 3.49 -4.91 -17.15
N ARG A 73 2.24 -5.11 -16.73
CA ARG A 73 1.06 -4.86 -17.58
C ARG A 73 0.35 -3.60 -17.12
N ASN A 74 -0.27 -2.91 -18.05
CA ASN A 74 -1.03 -1.72 -17.74
C ASN A 74 -2.48 -2.06 -17.36
N LEU A 75 -2.95 -1.49 -16.28
CA LEU A 75 -4.36 -1.49 -15.89
C LEU A 75 -4.77 -0.02 -15.69
N PRO A 76 -5.20 0.67 -16.77
CA PRO A 76 -5.48 2.10 -16.71
C PRO A 76 -6.68 2.42 -15.83
N PRO A 77 -6.83 3.68 -15.37
CA PRO A 77 -7.90 4.06 -14.43
C PRO A 77 -9.31 3.67 -14.83
N ALA A 78 -9.63 3.67 -16.11
CA ALA A 78 -10.94 3.26 -16.64
C ALA A 78 -11.30 1.80 -16.30
N GLN A 79 -10.30 0.96 -15.98
CA GLN A 79 -10.48 -0.46 -15.68
C GLN A 79 -10.41 -0.78 -14.18
N HIS A 80 -10.16 0.20 -13.32
CA HIS A 80 -10.00 -0.04 -11.88
C HIS A 80 -11.29 -0.55 -11.23
N ASP A 81 -12.45 -0.07 -11.64
CA ASP A 81 -13.73 -0.50 -11.07
C ASP A 81 -14.06 -1.97 -11.36
N SER A 82 -13.58 -2.50 -12.49
CA SER A 82 -13.77 -3.89 -12.89
C SER A 82 -12.56 -4.79 -12.57
N ALA A 83 -11.57 -4.28 -11.83
CA ALA A 83 -10.32 -4.99 -11.57
C ALA A 83 -10.53 -6.33 -10.87
N ALA A 84 -11.44 -6.40 -9.89
CA ALA A 84 -11.73 -7.65 -9.18
C ALA A 84 -12.22 -8.75 -10.13
N GLU A 85 -12.97 -8.41 -11.15
CA GLU A 85 -13.43 -9.36 -12.17
C GLU A 85 -12.32 -9.67 -13.19
N SER A 86 -11.64 -8.65 -13.69
CA SER A 86 -10.55 -8.82 -14.68
C SER A 86 -9.40 -9.65 -14.13
N LEU A 87 -9.09 -9.50 -12.84
CA LEU A 87 -7.96 -10.14 -12.19
C LEU A 87 -8.36 -11.38 -11.37
N LYS A 88 -9.57 -11.87 -11.50
CA LYS A 88 -10.08 -12.98 -10.69
C LYS A 88 -9.22 -14.26 -10.73
N LYS A 89 -8.48 -14.48 -11.80
CA LYS A 89 -7.54 -15.61 -11.92
C LYS A 89 -6.38 -15.52 -10.92
N PHE A 90 -6.12 -14.35 -10.36
CA PHE A 90 -5.05 -14.12 -9.39
C PHE A 90 -5.54 -14.11 -7.94
N ARG A 91 -6.78 -14.48 -7.64
CA ARG A 91 -7.33 -14.42 -6.27
C ARG A 91 -6.47 -15.13 -5.23
N GLU A 92 -5.87 -16.26 -5.58
CA GLU A 92 -5.01 -17.05 -4.70
C GLU A 92 -3.54 -17.00 -5.11
N LYS A 93 -3.20 -16.16 -6.06
CA LYS A 93 -1.84 -16.02 -6.62
C LYS A 93 -1.21 -14.69 -6.24
N LEU A 94 0.12 -14.66 -6.25
CA LEU A 94 0.87 -13.44 -6.05
C LEU A 94 0.51 -12.41 -7.13
N LEU A 95 0.28 -11.18 -6.69
CA LEU A 95 -0.02 -10.06 -7.57
C LEU A 95 0.55 -8.78 -6.97
N ILE A 96 1.27 -8.00 -7.76
CA ILE A 96 1.86 -6.72 -7.34
C ILE A 96 1.18 -5.60 -8.11
N LEU A 97 0.71 -4.59 -7.39
CA LEU A 97 0.13 -3.38 -7.95
C LEU A 97 1.08 -2.21 -7.73
N CYS A 98 1.24 -1.35 -8.71
CA CYS A 98 2.01 -0.13 -8.58
C CYS A 98 1.34 1.04 -9.29
N CYS A 99 1.63 2.24 -8.82
CA CYS A 99 1.26 3.50 -9.46
C CYS A 99 2.41 4.49 -9.27
N GLU A 100 2.20 5.77 -9.53
CA GLU A 100 3.30 6.75 -9.45
C GLU A 100 3.83 6.91 -8.01
N ASP A 101 2.95 7.03 -7.01
CA ASP A 101 3.31 7.30 -5.61
C ASP A 101 2.85 6.25 -4.60
N GLY A 102 2.13 5.22 -5.05
CA GLY A 102 1.57 4.17 -4.20
C GLY A 102 0.14 4.42 -3.71
N SER A 103 -0.46 5.58 -3.96
CA SER A 103 -1.80 5.92 -3.46
C SER A 103 -2.92 5.12 -4.14
N LEU A 104 -2.95 5.11 -5.48
CA LEU A 104 -3.94 4.35 -6.25
C LEU A 104 -3.79 2.84 -6.02
N SER A 105 -2.55 2.36 -6.02
CA SER A 105 -2.28 0.93 -5.80
C SER A 105 -2.65 0.50 -4.38
N ASN A 106 -2.44 1.33 -3.38
CA ASN A 106 -2.88 1.05 -2.01
C ASN A 106 -4.41 0.93 -1.93
N ALA A 107 -5.14 1.86 -2.54
CA ALA A 107 -6.60 1.83 -2.57
C ALA A 107 -7.13 0.59 -3.28
N LEU A 108 -6.58 0.25 -4.44
CA LEU A 108 -7.01 -0.93 -5.19
C LEU A 108 -6.63 -2.24 -4.47
N THR A 109 -5.47 -2.30 -3.85
CA THR A 109 -5.06 -3.45 -3.04
C THR A 109 -6.07 -3.74 -1.94
N ARG A 110 -6.56 -2.71 -1.24
CA ARG A 110 -7.61 -2.85 -0.23
C ARG A 110 -8.91 -3.39 -0.82
N ARG A 111 -9.31 -2.87 -1.96
CA ARG A 111 -10.54 -3.31 -2.65
C ARG A 111 -10.44 -4.77 -3.07
N LEU A 112 -9.28 -5.20 -3.57
CA LEU A 112 -9.06 -6.59 -3.96
C LEU A 112 -9.03 -7.53 -2.74
N HIS A 113 -8.43 -7.12 -1.63
CA HIS A 113 -8.49 -7.92 -0.39
C HIS A 113 -9.92 -8.05 0.12
N ALA A 114 -10.73 -7.01 0.02
CA ALA A 114 -12.16 -7.08 0.34
C ALA A 114 -12.93 -8.01 -0.60
N ALA A 115 -12.43 -8.21 -1.83
CA ALA A 115 -12.98 -9.15 -2.81
C ALA A 115 -12.35 -10.55 -2.73
N VAL A 116 -11.76 -10.89 -1.58
CA VAL A 116 -11.16 -12.21 -1.26
C VAL A 116 -9.89 -12.55 -2.04
N PHE A 117 -9.13 -11.54 -2.47
CA PHE A 117 -7.78 -11.74 -2.98
C PHE A 117 -6.82 -11.87 -1.78
N THR A 118 -5.97 -12.90 -1.76
CA THR A 118 -5.18 -13.25 -0.57
C THR A 118 -3.72 -12.81 -0.63
N LYS A 119 -3.16 -12.63 -1.82
CA LYS A 119 -1.72 -12.38 -2.02
C LYS A 119 -1.46 -11.17 -2.91
N VAL A 120 -2.24 -10.12 -2.75
CA VAL A 120 -2.05 -8.85 -3.47
C VAL A 120 -1.21 -7.92 -2.64
N PHE A 121 -0.17 -7.36 -3.23
CA PHE A 121 0.76 -6.43 -2.61
C PHE A 121 0.83 -5.13 -3.37
N ASN A 122 1.13 -4.06 -2.65
CA ASN A 122 1.29 -2.72 -3.17
C ASN A 122 2.76 -2.32 -3.11
N LEU A 123 3.31 -1.81 -4.20
CA LEU A 123 4.67 -1.30 -4.22
C LEU A 123 4.76 0.01 -3.42
N ARG A 124 5.46 -0.03 -2.30
CA ARG A 124 5.60 1.13 -1.40
C ARG A 124 6.31 2.28 -2.09
N GLY A 125 5.69 3.46 -2.06
CA GLY A 125 6.21 4.66 -2.71
C GLY A 125 6.10 4.66 -4.23
N GLY A 126 5.55 3.60 -4.83
CA GLY A 126 5.28 3.50 -6.25
C GLY A 126 6.53 3.61 -7.12
N LEU A 127 6.33 4.05 -8.34
CA LEU A 127 7.42 4.21 -9.32
C LEU A 127 8.36 5.37 -8.98
N ALA A 128 7.89 6.38 -8.23
CA ALA A 128 8.75 7.45 -7.73
C ALA A 128 9.86 6.88 -6.84
N ARG A 129 9.53 5.97 -5.92
CA ARG A 129 10.51 5.27 -5.08
C ARG A 129 11.40 4.34 -5.91
N TRP A 130 10.83 3.64 -6.87
CA TRP A 130 11.57 2.77 -7.79
C TRP A 130 12.67 3.52 -8.52
N ARG A 131 12.34 4.71 -9.07
CA ARG A 131 13.32 5.57 -9.72
C ARG A 131 14.36 6.14 -8.74
N ALA A 132 13.93 6.55 -7.56
CA ALA A 132 14.83 7.08 -6.52
C ALA A 132 15.87 6.06 -6.07
N ASP A 133 15.50 4.77 -6.07
CA ASP A 133 16.41 3.66 -5.76
C ASP A 133 17.29 3.25 -6.96
N GLY A 134 17.22 3.96 -8.08
CA GLY A 134 18.04 3.71 -9.27
C GLY A 134 17.64 2.46 -10.06
N LEU A 135 16.43 1.94 -9.86
CA LEU A 135 15.96 0.74 -10.53
C LEU A 135 15.47 1.04 -11.95
N PRO A 136 15.71 0.14 -12.92
CA PRO A 136 15.43 0.42 -14.32
C PRO A 136 13.96 0.36 -14.68
N LEU A 137 13.57 1.14 -15.68
CA LEU A 137 12.26 1.12 -16.31
C LEU A 137 12.41 0.86 -17.81
N ASN A 138 11.49 0.09 -18.36
CA ASN A 138 11.40 -0.14 -19.79
C ASN A 138 10.41 0.82 -20.44
N ARG A 139 10.61 1.12 -21.71
CA ARG A 139 9.70 1.92 -22.53
C ARG A 139 9.01 1.01 -23.56
N GLY A 140 7.81 1.44 -23.95
CA GLY A 140 7.08 0.74 -25.02
C GLY A 140 5.80 0.04 -24.62
#